data_c0cf81e0098ba01a6b510586284c2e7e
#
_entry.id   c0cf81e0098ba01a6b510586284c2e7e
#
_cell.length_a   1.000
_cell.length_b   1.000
_cell.length_c   1.000
_cell.angle_alpha   90.00
_cell.angle_beta   90.00
_cell.angle_gamma   90.00
#
_symmetry.space_group_name_H-M   'P 1'
#
loop_
_entity.id
_entity.type
_entity.pdbx_description
1 polymer ?
#
loop_
_entity_poly.entity_id
_entity_poly.type
_entity_poly.pdbx_seq_one_letter_code
_entity_poly.pdbx_strand_id
1 'polypeptide(L)'
;MIHSKKLTLGICLVILIILIVGYVIMTKTNGRNAQIKEAFNKTLNVYPTKNLEDFYDKEGFRDQEFDKRDKGTWIINSGMNIQLKGGALKSREMVLYINRNTRTTKGYFIVGEITKDKKGYVHDKDKKYPVKMEHNQIIPTKPIKDEKLKKEIENFKFFVQYGSFKDFKDYKDGDISYNPNV
;
A
#
# COMPACT_ATOMS: atom_id res chain seq x y z
N MET A 1 27.96 43.68 -44.04
CA MET A 1 28.66 42.75 -43.12
C MET A 1 28.21 42.80 -41.64
N ILE A 2 27.72 43.92 -41.14
CA ILE A 2 27.27 44.09 -39.75
C ILE A 2 25.91 43.40 -39.45
N HIS A 3 24.99 43.34 -40.44
CA HIS A 3 23.66 42.71 -40.26
C HIS A 3 23.73 41.20 -40.09
N SER A 4 24.63 40.51 -40.75
CA SER A 4 24.83 39.07 -40.64
C SER A 4 25.28 38.67 -39.22
N LYS A 5 26.22 39.41 -38.62
CA LYS A 5 26.72 39.12 -37.25
C LYS A 5 25.64 39.28 -36.16
N LYS A 6 24.74 40.29 -36.29
CA LYS A 6 23.62 40.49 -35.34
C LYS A 6 22.59 39.39 -35.48
N LEU A 7 22.31 38.89 -36.67
CA LEU A 7 21.39 37.78 -36.90
C LEU A 7 21.93 36.48 -36.30
N THR A 8 23.23 36.20 -36.52
CA THR A 8 23.88 35.01 -35.96
C THR A 8 23.90 35.04 -34.43
N LEU A 9 24.16 36.19 -33.81
CA LEU A 9 24.13 36.38 -32.37
C LEU A 9 22.72 36.11 -31.79
N GLY A 10 21.68 36.59 -32.45
CA GLY A 10 20.29 36.36 -32.05
C GLY A 10 19.90 34.90 -32.11
N ILE A 11 20.31 34.18 -33.16
CA ILE A 11 20.05 32.73 -33.27
C ILE A 11 20.77 31.94 -32.17
N CYS A 12 22.03 32.26 -31.88
CA CYS A 12 22.79 31.62 -30.80
C CYS A 12 22.13 31.84 -29.44
N LEU A 13 21.58 33.03 -29.17
CA LEU A 13 20.92 33.35 -27.92
C LEU A 13 19.62 32.54 -27.74
N VAL A 14 18.82 32.39 -28.81
CA VAL A 14 17.59 31.59 -28.80
C VAL A 14 17.92 30.13 -28.56
N ILE A 15 18.93 29.58 -29.21
CA ILE A 15 19.37 28.18 -28.98
C ILE A 15 19.81 27.99 -27.53
N LEU A 16 20.56 28.92 -26.96
CA LEU A 16 21.00 28.86 -25.56
C LEU A 16 19.82 28.82 -24.59
N ILE A 17 18.80 29.69 -24.83
CA ILE A 17 17.59 29.69 -23.99
C ILE A 17 16.84 28.35 -24.08
N ILE A 18 16.69 27.77 -25.26
CA ILE A 18 16.04 26.48 -25.47
C ILE A 18 16.80 25.36 -24.69
N LEU A 19 18.12 25.35 -24.73
CA LEU A 19 18.95 24.38 -23.99
C LEU A 19 18.81 24.55 -22.49
N ILE A 20 18.77 25.77 -21.97
CA ILE A 20 18.58 26.02 -20.53
C ILE A 20 17.18 25.58 -20.08
N VAL A 21 16.15 25.92 -20.85
CA VAL A 21 14.77 25.51 -20.54
C VAL A 21 14.65 23.98 -20.58
N GLY A 22 15.20 23.33 -21.60
CA GLY A 22 15.23 21.89 -21.72
C GLY A 22 15.95 21.22 -20.52
N TYR A 23 17.09 21.75 -20.11
CA TYR A 23 17.83 21.28 -18.94
C TYR A 23 17.02 21.42 -17.63
N VAL A 24 16.37 22.56 -17.42
CA VAL A 24 15.53 22.79 -16.21
C VAL A 24 14.32 21.83 -16.16
N ILE A 25 13.68 21.58 -17.30
CA ILE A 25 12.56 20.64 -17.39
C ILE A 25 13.08 19.23 -17.08
N MET A 26 14.17 18.82 -17.68
CA MET A 26 14.76 17.49 -17.48
C MET A 26 15.18 17.24 -16.02
N THR A 27 15.80 18.23 -15.36
CA THR A 27 16.20 18.11 -13.96
C THR A 27 15.00 18.03 -13.01
N LYS A 28 13.93 18.81 -13.25
CA LYS A 28 12.69 18.73 -12.47
C LYS A 28 12.01 17.37 -12.63
N THR A 29 11.94 16.85 -13.83
CA THR A 29 11.32 15.54 -14.10
C THR A 29 12.10 14.41 -13.44
N ASN A 30 13.43 14.41 -13.56
CA ASN A 30 14.29 13.41 -12.92
C ASN A 30 14.21 13.48 -11.39
N GLY A 31 14.12 14.67 -10.80
CA GLY A 31 13.95 14.84 -9.36
C GLY A 31 12.64 14.26 -8.84
N ARG A 32 11.53 14.45 -9.57
CA ARG A 32 10.22 13.86 -9.22
C ARG A 32 10.22 12.34 -9.34
N ASN A 33 10.80 11.81 -10.41
CA ASN A 33 10.93 10.36 -10.60
C ASN A 33 11.74 9.72 -9.47
N ALA A 34 12.82 10.36 -9.02
CA ALA A 34 13.62 9.90 -7.89
C ALA A 34 12.80 9.87 -6.58
N GLN A 35 12.00 10.91 -6.31
CA GLN A 35 11.12 10.97 -5.13
C GLN A 35 10.05 9.87 -5.15
N ILE A 36 9.42 9.63 -6.31
CA ILE A 36 8.42 8.57 -6.47
C ILE A 36 9.07 7.20 -6.23
N LYS A 37 10.23 6.95 -6.82
CA LYS A 37 10.98 5.70 -6.61
C LYS A 37 11.35 5.50 -5.15
N GLU A 38 11.79 6.55 -4.46
CA GLU A 38 12.13 6.47 -3.04
C GLU A 38 10.90 6.15 -2.19
N ALA A 39 9.77 6.83 -2.42
CA ALA A 39 8.51 6.58 -1.72
C ALA A 39 8.02 5.14 -1.96
N PHE A 40 8.08 4.67 -3.21
CA PHE A 40 7.70 3.32 -3.57
C PHE A 40 8.62 2.28 -2.92
N ASN A 41 9.93 2.48 -2.94
CA ASN A 41 10.89 1.60 -2.28
C ASN A 41 10.68 1.56 -0.76
N LYS A 42 10.38 2.67 -0.12
CA LYS A 42 10.01 2.69 1.31
C LYS A 42 8.78 1.85 1.58
N THR A 43 7.75 1.94 0.73
CA THR A 43 6.55 1.11 0.83
C THR A 43 6.86 -0.37 0.64
N LEU A 44 7.70 -0.72 -0.35
CA LEU A 44 8.08 -2.10 -0.60
C LEU A 44 8.93 -2.72 0.52
N ASN A 45 9.66 -1.91 1.28
CA ASN A 45 10.46 -2.39 2.42
C ASN A 45 9.61 -2.96 3.59
N VAL A 46 8.30 -2.74 3.55
CA VAL A 46 7.36 -3.37 4.48
C VAL A 46 7.20 -4.86 4.17
N TYR A 47 7.48 -5.30 2.94
CA TYR A 47 7.26 -6.67 2.47
C TYR A 47 8.58 -7.45 2.28
N PRO A 48 8.69 -8.69 2.81
CA PRO A 48 7.82 -9.28 3.80
C PRO A 48 8.13 -8.82 5.22
N THR A 49 7.10 -8.63 6.06
CA THR A 49 7.25 -8.50 7.51
C THR A 49 6.73 -9.77 8.16
N LYS A 50 7.61 -10.74 8.38
CA LYS A 50 7.25 -12.08 8.90
C LYS A 50 6.70 -12.04 10.32
N ASN A 51 7.30 -11.21 11.17
CA ASN A 51 6.83 -10.99 12.53
C ASN A 51 5.98 -9.71 12.57
N LEU A 52 4.71 -9.84 12.89
CA LEU A 52 3.78 -8.71 12.94
C LEU A 52 4.11 -7.71 14.08
N GLU A 53 4.82 -8.15 15.12
CA GLU A 53 5.26 -7.26 16.20
C GLU A 53 6.31 -6.23 15.73
N ASP A 54 7.02 -6.52 14.63
CA ASP A 54 7.95 -5.57 14.02
C ASP A 54 7.25 -4.26 13.59
N PHE A 55 5.93 -4.31 13.36
CA PHE A 55 5.15 -3.11 13.03
C PHE A 55 5.07 -2.09 14.16
N TYR A 56 5.32 -2.47 15.38
CA TYR A 56 5.42 -1.49 16.48
C TYR A 56 6.55 -0.49 16.27
N ASP A 57 7.60 -0.90 15.58
CA ASP A 57 8.83 -0.12 15.40
C ASP A 57 9.06 0.30 13.94
N LYS A 58 8.28 -0.23 12.99
CA LYS A 58 8.35 0.18 11.58
C LYS A 58 7.72 1.55 11.34
N GLU A 59 8.44 2.41 10.64
CA GLU A 59 7.88 3.64 10.11
C GLU A 59 7.09 3.36 8.83
N GLY A 60 5.90 4.00 8.73
CA GLY A 60 5.09 4.06 7.52
C GLY A 60 5.27 5.37 6.79
N PHE A 61 4.57 5.50 5.67
CA PHE A 61 4.42 6.79 5.02
C PHE A 61 3.59 7.69 5.94
N ARG A 62 4.10 8.90 6.18
CA ARG A 62 3.40 9.93 6.96
C ARG A 62 3.30 11.20 6.16
N ASP A 63 2.16 11.83 6.23
CA ASP A 63 1.98 13.19 5.78
C ASP A 63 2.74 14.16 6.69
N GLN A 64 3.15 15.32 6.15
CA GLN A 64 3.95 16.31 6.89
C GLN A 64 3.19 16.97 8.06
N GLU A 65 1.86 16.87 8.07
CA GLU A 65 0.98 17.45 9.08
C GLU A 65 0.87 16.64 10.38
N PHE A 66 1.51 15.48 10.48
CA PHE A 66 1.43 14.65 11.68
C PHE A 66 2.28 15.18 12.84
N ASP A 67 1.72 15.11 14.06
CA ASP A 67 2.50 15.31 15.28
C ASP A 67 3.65 14.28 15.34
N LYS A 68 4.89 14.77 15.43
CA LYS A 68 6.10 13.91 15.48
C LYS A 68 6.11 12.95 16.67
N ARG A 69 5.31 13.24 17.72
CA ARG A 69 5.17 12.39 18.92
C ARG A 69 4.19 11.24 18.71
N ASP A 70 3.26 11.36 17.75
CA ASP A 70 2.33 10.29 17.41
C ASP A 70 3.01 9.30 16.44
N LYS A 71 3.23 8.08 16.91
CA LYS A 71 3.79 7.00 16.08
C LYS A 71 2.77 6.40 15.11
N GLY A 72 1.48 6.72 15.29
CA GLY A 72 0.39 6.26 14.43
C GLY A 72 -0.01 4.81 14.68
N THR A 73 -0.89 4.32 13.80
CA THR A 73 -1.44 2.96 13.83
C THR A 73 -1.30 2.34 12.46
N TRP A 74 -0.69 1.16 12.38
CA TRP A 74 -0.75 0.35 11.19
C TRP A 74 -2.11 -0.32 11.06
N ILE A 75 -2.66 -0.32 9.86
CA ILE A 75 -3.86 -1.08 9.53
C ILE A 75 -3.44 -2.12 8.50
N ILE A 76 -3.48 -3.39 8.90
CA ILE A 76 -3.15 -4.51 8.03
C ILE A 76 -4.45 -5.23 7.70
N ASN A 77 -4.72 -5.38 6.41
CA ASN A 77 -5.90 -6.07 5.92
C ASN A 77 -5.47 -7.13 4.88
N SER A 78 -6.06 -8.31 4.99
CA SER A 78 -5.97 -9.36 3.98
C SER A 78 -7.25 -10.15 3.94
N GLY A 79 -7.72 -10.45 2.73
CA GLY A 79 -8.94 -11.20 2.55
C GLY A 79 -8.87 -12.11 1.33
N MET A 80 -9.77 -13.08 1.30
CA MET A 80 -9.99 -13.98 0.17
C MET A 80 -11.47 -14.27 -0.04
N ASN A 81 -11.84 -14.44 -1.28
CA ASN A 81 -13.16 -14.93 -1.66
C ASN A 81 -13.03 -16.35 -2.19
N ILE A 82 -13.80 -17.27 -1.63
CA ILE A 82 -13.83 -18.68 -2.02
C ILE A 82 -15.13 -18.94 -2.76
N GLN A 83 -15.02 -19.32 -4.02
CA GLN A 83 -16.19 -19.63 -4.83
C GLN A 83 -16.80 -20.98 -4.42
N LEU A 84 -18.10 -20.97 -4.16
CA LEU A 84 -18.88 -22.16 -3.84
C LEU A 84 -19.56 -22.72 -5.09
N LYS A 85 -19.91 -24.01 -5.02
CA LYS A 85 -20.81 -24.60 -6.02
C LYS A 85 -22.15 -23.82 -6.01
N GLY A 86 -22.58 -23.34 -7.17
CA GLY A 86 -23.81 -22.52 -7.29
C GLY A 86 -23.57 -21.01 -7.40
N GLY A 87 -22.30 -20.55 -7.43
CA GLY A 87 -21.95 -19.16 -7.75
C GLY A 87 -21.87 -18.20 -6.56
N ALA A 88 -22.24 -18.63 -5.37
CA ALA A 88 -22.01 -17.86 -4.15
C ALA A 88 -20.53 -17.80 -3.80
N LEU A 89 -20.08 -16.70 -3.18
CA LEU A 89 -18.72 -16.53 -2.69
C LEU A 89 -18.74 -16.49 -1.16
N LYS A 90 -17.84 -17.24 -0.53
CA LYS A 90 -17.53 -17.03 0.90
C LYS A 90 -16.38 -16.06 1.03
N SER A 91 -16.60 -14.98 1.78
CA SER A 91 -15.60 -14.01 2.12
C SER A 91 -14.93 -14.38 3.45
N ARG A 92 -13.61 -14.27 3.48
CA ARG A 92 -12.76 -14.40 4.66
C ARG A 92 -11.82 -13.23 4.68
N GLU A 93 -11.91 -12.41 5.69
CA GLU A 93 -11.11 -11.19 5.80
C GLU A 93 -10.59 -11.06 7.23
N MET A 94 -9.35 -10.61 7.36
CA MET A 94 -8.76 -10.24 8.64
C MET A 94 -8.29 -8.80 8.55
N VAL A 95 -8.72 -7.97 9.48
CA VAL A 95 -8.19 -6.64 9.69
C VAL A 95 -7.57 -6.54 11.08
N LEU A 96 -6.36 -6.01 11.16
CA LEU A 96 -5.62 -5.81 12.40
C LEU A 96 -5.13 -4.37 12.48
N TYR A 97 -5.46 -3.71 13.58
CA TYR A 97 -4.98 -2.38 13.94
C TYR A 97 -3.85 -2.53 14.95
N ILE A 98 -2.66 -2.09 14.61
CA ILE A 98 -1.46 -2.17 15.45
C ILE A 98 -1.12 -0.75 15.89
N ASN A 99 -1.48 -0.40 17.13
CA ASN A 99 -1.20 0.92 17.70
C ASN A 99 0.24 0.97 18.18
N ARG A 100 1.05 1.81 17.56
CA ARG A 100 2.47 1.95 17.84
C ARG A 100 2.76 2.73 19.12
N ASN A 101 1.86 3.65 19.51
CA ASN A 101 2.03 4.44 20.71
C ASN A 101 1.86 3.62 21.98
N THR A 102 0.84 2.75 21.98
CA THR A 102 0.49 1.91 23.13
C THR A 102 1.04 0.49 23.04
N ARG A 103 1.61 0.11 21.87
CA ARG A 103 2.05 -1.27 21.55
C ARG A 103 0.95 -2.29 21.80
N THR A 104 -0.27 -1.96 21.39
CA THR A 104 -1.45 -2.83 21.52
C THR A 104 -2.07 -3.10 20.15
N THR A 105 -2.81 -4.20 20.07
CA THR A 105 -3.53 -4.58 18.85
C THR A 105 -5.00 -4.84 19.12
N LYS A 106 -5.81 -4.58 18.11
CA LYS A 106 -7.21 -5.00 18.04
C LYS A 106 -7.56 -5.25 16.58
N GLY A 107 -8.53 -6.11 16.36
CA GLY A 107 -8.95 -6.41 15.00
C GLY A 107 -10.18 -7.29 14.94
N TYR A 108 -10.48 -7.73 13.73
CA TYR A 108 -11.61 -8.60 13.46
C TYR A 108 -11.26 -9.59 12.37
N PHE A 109 -11.65 -10.85 12.59
CA PHE A 109 -11.81 -11.80 11.51
C PHE A 109 -13.26 -11.74 11.04
N ILE A 110 -13.48 -11.57 9.75
CA ILE A 110 -14.77 -11.32 9.15
C ILE A 110 -15.12 -12.51 8.25
N VAL A 111 -16.29 -13.07 8.48
CA VAL A 111 -16.86 -14.14 7.67
C VAL A 111 -18.11 -13.62 7.01
N GLY A 112 -18.08 -13.52 5.70
CA GLY A 112 -19.22 -13.09 4.90
C GLY A 112 -19.63 -14.11 3.86
N GLU A 113 -20.81 -13.93 3.31
CA GLU A 113 -21.29 -14.63 2.14
C GLU A 113 -21.76 -13.59 1.12
N ILE A 114 -21.32 -13.76 -0.12
CA ILE A 114 -21.68 -12.89 -1.22
C ILE A 114 -22.50 -13.74 -2.18
N THR A 115 -23.78 -13.45 -2.29
CA THR A 115 -24.69 -14.12 -3.20
C THR A 115 -24.92 -13.27 -4.46
N LYS A 116 -25.29 -13.91 -5.55
CA LYS A 116 -25.63 -13.23 -6.81
C LYS A 116 -27.14 -13.24 -6.98
N ASP A 117 -27.74 -12.06 -7.06
CA ASP A 117 -29.13 -11.89 -7.45
C ASP A 117 -29.27 -11.33 -8.88
N LYS A 118 -30.49 -10.96 -9.28
CA LYS A 118 -30.75 -10.37 -10.62
C LYS A 118 -30.11 -9.01 -10.84
N LYS A 119 -29.69 -8.32 -9.76
CA LYS A 119 -29.07 -6.99 -9.79
C LYS A 119 -27.53 -7.05 -9.65
N GLY A 120 -26.96 -8.22 -9.42
CA GLY A 120 -25.52 -8.42 -9.26
C GLY A 120 -25.18 -9.17 -7.97
N TYR A 121 -23.99 -8.89 -7.42
CA TYR A 121 -23.56 -9.50 -6.17
C TYR A 121 -24.09 -8.70 -4.97
N VAL A 122 -24.65 -9.40 -4.00
CA VAL A 122 -25.18 -8.84 -2.76
C VAL A 122 -24.38 -9.39 -1.60
N HIS A 123 -23.81 -8.51 -0.79
CA HIS A 123 -23.20 -8.86 0.47
C HIS A 123 -24.28 -9.29 1.45
N ASP A 124 -24.22 -10.54 1.88
CA ASP A 124 -25.03 -11.02 2.98
C ASP A 124 -24.38 -10.64 4.33
N LYS A 125 -25.06 -10.91 5.43
CA LYS A 125 -24.64 -10.45 6.76
C LYS A 125 -23.25 -10.93 7.14
N ASP A 126 -22.32 -10.00 7.31
CA ASP A 126 -20.99 -10.31 7.82
C ASP A 126 -21.01 -10.64 9.31
N LYS A 127 -20.31 -11.73 9.66
CA LYS A 127 -20.08 -12.11 11.05
C LYS A 127 -18.66 -11.73 11.45
N LYS A 128 -18.53 -10.89 12.50
CA LYS A 128 -17.25 -10.38 12.96
C LYS A 128 -16.83 -11.08 14.26
N TYR A 129 -15.60 -11.59 14.27
CA TYR A 129 -14.96 -12.23 15.42
C TYR A 129 -13.82 -11.33 15.89
N PRO A 130 -13.91 -10.73 17.09
CA PRO A 130 -12.88 -9.83 17.56
C PRO A 130 -11.60 -10.60 17.89
N VAL A 131 -10.48 -10.04 17.49
CA VAL A 131 -9.13 -10.63 17.65
C VAL A 131 -8.16 -9.61 18.20
N LYS A 132 -7.04 -10.09 18.72
CA LYS A 132 -5.84 -9.34 19.05
C LYS A 132 -4.61 -10.12 18.57
N MET A 133 -3.45 -9.50 18.58
CA MET A 133 -2.17 -10.17 18.37
C MET A 133 -1.36 -10.16 19.68
N GLU A 134 -0.81 -11.30 20.03
CA GLU A 134 0.18 -11.47 21.10
C GLU A 134 1.25 -12.45 20.63
N HIS A 135 2.51 -12.15 20.85
CA HIS A 135 3.65 -12.98 20.47
C HIS A 135 3.59 -13.46 19.01
N ASN A 136 3.28 -12.50 18.11
CA ASN A 136 3.12 -12.76 16.67
C ASN A 136 2.01 -13.77 16.31
N GLN A 137 1.09 -14.04 17.23
CA GLN A 137 -0.06 -14.94 17.03
C GLN A 137 -1.37 -14.14 17.07
N ILE A 138 -2.30 -14.50 16.21
CA ILE A 138 -3.66 -13.94 16.23
C ILE A 138 -4.50 -14.74 17.21
N ILE A 139 -5.09 -14.07 18.19
CA ILE A 139 -5.86 -14.68 19.28
C ILE A 139 -7.27 -14.11 19.28
N PRO A 140 -8.33 -14.95 19.19
CA PRO A 140 -9.70 -14.52 19.43
C PRO A 140 -9.86 -13.94 20.84
N THR A 141 -10.51 -12.78 20.95
CA THR A 141 -10.76 -12.16 22.27
C THR A 141 -12.07 -12.60 22.92
N LYS A 142 -12.88 -13.40 22.19
CA LYS A 142 -14.10 -14.03 22.68
C LYS A 142 -14.08 -15.52 22.36
N PRO A 143 -14.70 -16.37 23.18
CA PRO A 143 -14.76 -17.80 22.91
C PRO A 143 -15.42 -18.11 21.56
N ILE A 144 -14.81 -18.99 20.79
CA ILE A 144 -15.32 -19.49 19.52
C ILE A 144 -15.61 -20.97 19.71
N LYS A 145 -16.88 -21.38 19.53
CA LYS A 145 -17.33 -22.78 19.69
C LYS A 145 -16.91 -23.67 18.52
N ASP A 146 -16.76 -23.09 17.34
CA ASP A 146 -16.34 -23.80 16.13
C ASP A 146 -14.80 -23.89 16.13
N GLU A 147 -14.28 -25.06 16.47
CA GLU A 147 -12.84 -25.30 16.51
C GLU A 147 -12.15 -25.17 15.16
N LYS A 148 -12.84 -25.44 14.06
CA LYS A 148 -12.29 -25.23 12.71
C LYS A 148 -12.10 -23.76 12.42
N LEU A 149 -13.09 -22.95 12.72
CA LEU A 149 -13.04 -21.50 12.57
C LEU A 149 -11.96 -20.89 13.49
N LYS A 150 -11.88 -21.37 14.72
CA LYS A 150 -10.85 -20.92 15.68
C LYS A 150 -9.44 -21.17 15.13
N LYS A 151 -9.17 -22.37 14.62
CA LYS A 151 -7.89 -22.70 13.98
C LYS A 151 -7.63 -21.87 12.72
N GLU A 152 -8.67 -21.57 11.93
CA GLU A 152 -8.56 -20.71 10.76
C GLU A 152 -8.09 -19.30 11.16
N ILE A 153 -8.63 -18.75 12.23
CA ILE A 153 -8.25 -17.43 12.76
C ILE A 153 -6.81 -17.45 13.31
N GLU A 154 -6.47 -18.42 14.14
CA GLU A 154 -5.16 -18.52 14.79
C GLU A 154 -4.02 -18.76 13.78
N ASN A 155 -4.31 -19.46 12.69
CA ASN A 155 -3.35 -19.73 11.61
C ASN A 155 -3.38 -18.71 10.47
N PHE A 156 -4.20 -17.67 10.58
CA PHE A 156 -4.31 -16.67 9.52
C PHE A 156 -2.97 -15.98 9.27
N LYS A 157 -2.62 -15.81 8.00
CA LYS A 157 -1.42 -15.08 7.58
C LYS A 157 -1.81 -13.91 6.69
N PHE A 158 -1.35 -12.73 7.08
CA PHE A 158 -1.49 -11.55 6.26
C PHE A 158 -0.56 -11.61 5.05
N PHE A 159 -1.01 -11.05 3.94
CA PHE A 159 -0.19 -10.98 2.72
C PHE A 159 1.19 -10.33 2.99
N VAL A 160 1.23 -9.32 3.86
CA VAL A 160 2.46 -8.65 4.25
C VAL A 160 3.51 -9.58 4.87
N GLN A 161 3.12 -10.72 5.43
CA GLN A 161 4.05 -11.67 6.05
C GLN A 161 4.80 -12.55 5.05
N TYR A 162 4.23 -12.79 3.87
CA TYR A 162 4.80 -13.69 2.86
C TYR A 162 4.93 -13.08 1.46
N GLY A 163 4.22 -11.98 1.19
CA GLY A 163 4.30 -11.29 -0.10
C GLY A 163 5.72 -10.81 -0.36
N SER A 164 6.21 -11.04 -1.59
CA SER A 164 7.49 -10.55 -2.06
C SER A 164 7.28 -9.71 -3.30
N PHE A 165 7.88 -8.53 -3.30
CA PHE A 165 7.88 -7.62 -4.45
C PHE A 165 9.28 -7.49 -5.05
N LYS A 166 10.11 -8.55 -4.98
CA LYS A 166 11.46 -8.53 -5.59
C LYS A 166 11.40 -8.14 -7.05
N ASP A 167 10.43 -8.67 -7.77
CA ASP A 167 10.24 -8.41 -9.20
C ASP A 167 9.87 -6.94 -9.49
N PHE A 168 9.26 -6.24 -8.55
CA PHE A 168 8.99 -4.80 -8.68
C PHE A 168 10.24 -3.92 -8.52
N LYS A 169 11.28 -4.39 -7.84
CA LYS A 169 12.55 -3.68 -7.74
C LYS A 169 13.34 -3.69 -9.04
N ASP A 170 13.10 -4.72 -9.86
CA ASP A 170 13.72 -4.90 -11.17
C ASP A 170 12.86 -4.32 -12.31
N TYR A 171 11.74 -3.69 -11.97
CA TYR A 171 10.91 -3.00 -12.97
C TYR A 171 11.74 -1.89 -13.60
N LYS A 172 12.15 -2.11 -14.85
CA LYS A 172 12.74 -1.07 -15.68
C LYS A 172 11.71 0.04 -15.82
N ASP A 173 12.18 1.27 -15.70
CA ASP A 173 11.37 2.47 -15.82
C ASP A 173 10.48 2.41 -17.06
N GLY A 174 9.24 1.99 -16.87
CA GLY A 174 8.20 2.30 -17.83
C GLY A 174 7.93 3.79 -17.76
N ASP A 175 7.47 4.38 -18.84
CA ASP A 175 7.11 5.79 -18.87
C ASP A 175 6.12 6.09 -17.73
N ILE A 176 6.58 6.87 -16.75
CA ILE A 176 5.70 7.37 -15.69
C ILE A 176 4.88 8.49 -16.32
N SER A 177 3.64 8.22 -16.69
CA SER A 177 2.72 9.26 -17.15
C SER A 177 2.12 9.97 -15.94
N TYR A 178 2.28 11.27 -15.91
CA TYR A 178 1.68 12.14 -14.91
C TYR A 178 0.27 12.52 -15.32
N ASN A 179 -0.71 12.34 -14.42
CA ASN A 179 -2.00 13.01 -14.53
C ASN A 179 -1.91 14.33 -13.73
N PRO A 180 -1.84 15.50 -14.36
CA PRO A 180 -1.69 16.77 -13.66
C PRO A 180 -2.96 17.23 -12.93
N ASN A 181 -4.07 16.48 -13.04
CA ASN A 181 -5.39 16.84 -12.53
C ASN A 181 -5.80 16.03 -11.27
N VAL A 182 -4.86 15.42 -10.55
CA VAL A 182 -5.09 14.74 -9.27
C VAL A 182 -4.28 15.41 -8.20
#